data_dacb73af8abad7d291ff00b0b748ca16
#
_entry.id   dacb73af8abad7d291ff00b0b748ca16
#
_cell.length_a   1.000
_cell.length_b   1.000
_cell.length_c   1.000
_cell.angle_alpha   90.00
_cell.angle_beta   90.00
_cell.angle_gamma   90.00
#
_symmetry.space_group_name_H-M   'P 1'
#
loop_
_entity.id
_entity.type
_entity.pdbx_description
1 polymer ?
#
loop_
_entity_poly.entity_id
_entity_poly.type
_entity_poly.pdbx_seq_one_letter_code
_entity_poly.pdbx_strand_id
1 'polypeptide(L)'
;MPKHQLCRNCGHEIDHNYCPACGQRTTTDRLTWASLVDSVSSTFIGDEAYGLRGINMRKGAVMTWLAILIHPYVSVSEFILGHRRKYFNPVAILLMLSTFYAVVFALVGKEFTPTARADSPLFRWLICSYYDYATLHPAANMLLMLPFYALAMKTVFRRRSDLKYVEYLYIGIFLSVFEITLMILALPAELFIPWYSSFYMQMLPVFIYTGFVFRKLFGLKKKGAVLRTLLANGLQYVYAFFAALGLLTLSLGIYYLVAPKKFKEELNIRNRDARTEQVEGSQQGEGA
;
A
#
# COMPACT_ATOMS: atom_id res chain seq x y z
N MET A 1 19.08 -8.16 39.33
CA MET A 1 17.78 -8.76 39.61
C MET A 1 17.03 -8.83 38.30
N PRO A 2 16.56 -9.98 37.81
CA PRO A 2 15.75 -10.07 36.62
C PRO A 2 14.47 -9.31 36.89
N LYS A 3 14.15 -8.32 36.05
CA LYS A 3 12.86 -7.63 36.10
C LYS A 3 11.83 -8.64 35.63
N HIS A 4 10.98 -9.13 36.54
CA HIS A 4 9.79 -9.89 36.17
C HIS A 4 8.97 -9.04 35.17
N GLN A 5 8.94 -9.47 33.94
CA GLN A 5 8.23 -8.77 32.87
C GLN A 5 6.95 -9.54 32.55
N LEU A 6 5.81 -8.86 32.60
CA LEU A 6 4.54 -9.48 32.22
C LEU A 6 4.40 -9.55 30.70
N CYS A 7 3.93 -10.67 30.20
CA CYS A 7 3.63 -10.87 28.79
C CYS A 7 2.51 -9.92 28.34
N ARG A 8 2.79 -9.07 27.37
CA ARG A 8 1.80 -8.13 26.83
C ARG A 8 0.60 -8.83 26.17
N ASN A 9 0.75 -10.09 25.76
CA ASN A 9 -0.34 -10.84 25.11
C ASN A 9 -1.25 -11.58 26.08
N CYS A 10 -0.69 -12.24 27.10
CA CYS A 10 -1.46 -13.09 28.03
C CYS A 10 -1.31 -12.74 29.51
N GLY A 11 -0.48 -11.77 29.87
CA GLY A 11 -0.27 -11.34 31.26
C GLY A 11 0.59 -12.30 32.10
N HIS A 12 1.10 -13.40 31.54
CA HIS A 12 1.93 -14.36 32.27
C HIS A 12 3.32 -13.76 32.58
N GLU A 13 3.90 -14.08 33.73
CA GLU A 13 5.26 -13.67 34.08
C GLU A 13 6.32 -14.33 33.17
N ILE A 14 7.31 -13.57 32.77
CA ILE A 14 8.30 -13.99 31.79
C ILE A 14 9.70 -13.79 32.37
N ASP A 15 10.47 -14.87 32.37
CA ASP A 15 11.88 -14.88 32.76
C ASP A 15 12.81 -15.17 31.57
N HIS A 16 12.27 -15.49 30.39
CA HIS A 16 12.99 -15.93 29.20
C HIS A 16 12.63 -15.11 27.96
N ASN A 17 13.32 -15.35 26.85
CA ASN A 17 13.09 -14.67 25.57
C ASN A 17 11.71 -14.91 24.93
N TYR A 18 10.99 -15.92 25.42
CA TYR A 18 9.63 -16.27 24.96
C TYR A 18 8.72 -16.56 26.14
N CYS A 19 7.47 -16.13 26.05
CA CYS A 19 6.47 -16.43 27.06
C CYS A 19 6.15 -17.94 27.06
N PRO A 20 6.28 -18.65 28.18
CA PRO A 20 6.02 -20.09 28.26
C PRO A 20 4.53 -20.43 28.03
N ALA A 21 3.61 -19.50 28.36
CA ALA A 21 2.18 -19.72 28.24
C ALA A 21 1.65 -19.52 26.79
N CYS A 22 2.11 -18.50 26.07
CA CYS A 22 1.57 -18.16 24.75
C CYS A 22 2.63 -18.17 23.63
N GLY A 23 3.91 -18.36 23.94
CA GLY A 23 4.99 -18.38 22.97
C GLY A 23 5.29 -17.02 22.34
N GLN A 24 4.80 -15.90 22.90
CA GLN A 24 5.14 -14.58 22.40
C GLN A 24 6.57 -14.22 22.81
N ARG A 25 7.32 -13.62 21.88
CA ARG A 25 8.66 -13.11 22.17
C ARG A 25 8.58 -11.97 23.20
N THR A 26 9.42 -11.99 24.21
CA THR A 26 9.43 -11.01 25.32
C THR A 26 9.86 -9.62 24.88
N THR A 27 10.75 -9.55 23.89
CA THR A 27 11.18 -8.30 23.25
C THR A 27 10.13 -7.70 22.31
N THR A 28 8.84 -7.93 22.53
CA THR A 28 7.76 -7.28 21.76
C THR A 28 7.58 -5.84 22.20
N ASP A 29 8.66 -5.08 22.14
CA ASP A 29 8.62 -3.63 22.14
C ASP A 29 7.90 -3.10 20.91
N ARG A 30 7.84 -1.78 20.78
CA ARG A 30 7.22 -1.11 19.62
C ARG A 30 7.69 -1.72 18.30
N LEU A 31 6.82 -1.73 17.29
CA LEU A 31 7.15 -2.20 15.95
C LEU A 31 8.38 -1.48 15.39
N THR A 32 9.32 -2.26 14.85
CA THR A 32 10.60 -1.80 14.29
C THR A 32 10.74 -2.27 12.85
N TRP A 33 11.70 -1.70 12.13
CA TRP A 33 12.06 -2.17 10.80
C TRP A 33 12.46 -3.66 10.80
N ALA A 34 13.21 -4.10 11.81
CA ALA A 34 13.56 -5.51 11.96
C ALA A 34 12.31 -6.40 12.05
N SER A 35 11.29 -6.00 12.82
CA SER A 35 10.04 -6.77 12.91
C SER A 35 9.28 -6.82 11.59
N LEU A 36 9.37 -5.78 10.75
CA LEU A 36 8.79 -5.77 9.41
C LEU A 36 9.56 -6.71 8.46
N VAL A 37 10.89 -6.60 8.45
CA VAL A 37 11.75 -7.49 7.64
C VAL A 37 11.53 -8.94 8.03
N ASP A 38 11.50 -9.27 9.32
CA ASP A 38 11.19 -10.62 9.81
C ASP A 38 9.80 -11.09 9.35
N SER A 39 8.81 -10.20 9.35
CA SER A 39 7.45 -10.53 8.88
C SER A 39 7.41 -10.81 7.38
N VAL A 40 8.17 -10.06 6.58
CA VAL A 40 8.28 -10.28 5.14
C VAL A 40 9.09 -11.55 4.86
N SER A 41 10.26 -11.71 5.48
CA SER A 41 11.14 -12.86 5.24
C SER A 41 10.47 -14.17 5.66
N SER A 42 9.80 -14.21 6.80
CA SER A 42 9.07 -15.40 7.25
C SER A 42 7.93 -15.82 6.31
N THR A 43 7.41 -14.88 5.53
CA THR A 43 6.38 -15.16 4.51
C THR A 43 6.97 -15.93 3.31
N PHE A 44 8.24 -15.65 2.94
CA PHE A 44 8.88 -16.23 1.76
C PHE A 44 9.78 -17.43 2.07
N ILE A 45 10.48 -17.41 3.21
CA ILE A 45 11.53 -18.39 3.52
C ILE A 45 10.98 -19.54 4.36
N GLY A 46 9.82 -19.36 5.00
CA GLY A 46 9.28 -20.31 5.96
C GLY A 46 10.20 -20.39 7.18
N ASP A 47 9.80 -19.81 8.30
CA ASP A 47 10.60 -19.88 9.52
C ASP A 47 10.63 -21.33 10.01
N GLU A 48 11.80 -21.96 10.07
CA GLU A 48 11.96 -23.31 10.67
C GLU A 48 11.48 -23.32 12.13
N ALA A 49 11.54 -22.17 12.82
CA ALA A 49 11.00 -21.97 14.16
C ALA A 49 9.44 -22.00 14.18
N TYR A 50 8.80 -21.71 13.05
CA TYR A 50 7.37 -21.88 12.80
C TYR A 50 7.07 -23.06 11.89
N GLY A 51 7.91 -24.07 11.83
CA GLY A 51 7.80 -25.20 10.94
C GLY A 51 6.36 -25.55 10.55
N LEU A 52 6.12 -26.26 9.45
CA LEU A 52 4.78 -26.65 8.95
C LEU A 52 3.80 -27.17 10.02
N ARG A 53 4.32 -27.60 11.20
CA ARG A 53 3.57 -27.86 12.43
C ARG A 53 2.95 -26.61 13.09
N GLY A 54 3.43 -25.40 12.78
CA GLY A 54 2.93 -24.11 13.33
C GLY A 54 1.85 -23.44 12.48
N ILE A 55 1.56 -23.92 11.28
CA ILE A 55 0.38 -23.54 10.54
C ILE A 55 -0.83 -24.24 11.17
N ASN A 56 -1.19 -23.80 12.37
CA ASN A 56 -2.50 -24.01 12.90
C ASN A 56 -3.48 -23.16 12.06
N MET A 57 -3.81 -23.63 10.88
CA MET A 57 -4.79 -23.01 9.97
C MET A 57 -6.13 -22.72 10.67
N ARG A 58 -6.43 -23.40 11.77
CA ARG A 58 -7.66 -23.22 12.56
C ARG A 58 -7.73 -21.91 13.36
N LYS A 59 -6.61 -21.28 13.70
CA LYS A 59 -6.59 -19.94 14.34
C LYS A 59 -5.90 -18.88 13.47
N GLY A 60 -5.59 -19.23 12.21
CA GLY A 60 -4.60 -18.49 11.46
C GLY A 60 -5.15 -17.37 10.57
N ALA A 61 -4.86 -17.46 9.28
CA ALA A 61 -5.06 -16.39 8.31
C ALA A 61 -6.52 -16.00 8.13
N VAL A 62 -7.44 -16.98 8.02
CA VAL A 62 -8.87 -16.72 7.78
C VAL A 62 -9.52 -15.98 8.96
N MET A 63 -9.23 -16.40 10.20
CA MET A 63 -9.80 -15.74 11.38
C MET A 63 -9.24 -14.33 11.57
N THR A 64 -7.95 -14.13 11.26
CA THR A 64 -7.35 -12.79 11.27
C THR A 64 -7.94 -11.91 10.15
N TRP A 65 -8.09 -12.45 8.96
CA TRP A 65 -8.74 -11.78 7.84
C TRP A 65 -10.17 -11.34 8.18
N LEU A 66 -11.00 -12.25 8.71
CA LEU A 66 -12.36 -11.93 9.17
C LEU A 66 -12.35 -10.89 10.31
N ALA A 67 -11.42 -11.00 11.27
CA ALA A 67 -11.29 -10.03 12.35
C ALA A 67 -10.95 -8.61 11.81
N ILE A 68 -10.12 -8.52 10.77
CA ILE A 68 -9.82 -7.24 10.11
C ILE A 68 -11.07 -6.67 9.45
N LEU A 69 -11.90 -7.50 8.79
CA LEU A 69 -13.11 -7.03 8.12
C LEU A 69 -14.20 -6.59 9.09
N ILE A 70 -14.45 -7.37 10.15
CA ILE A 70 -15.57 -7.17 11.07
C ILE A 70 -15.21 -6.21 12.21
N HIS A 71 -14.00 -6.32 12.75
CA HIS A 71 -13.51 -5.55 13.89
C HIS A 71 -12.21 -4.80 13.62
N PRO A 72 -12.18 -3.90 12.59
CA PRO A 72 -10.93 -3.29 12.10
C PRO A 72 -10.15 -2.52 13.16
N TYR A 73 -10.85 -1.71 13.94
CA TYR A 73 -10.22 -0.91 15.00
C TYR A 73 -9.57 -1.79 16.06
N VAL A 74 -10.27 -2.84 16.50
CA VAL A 74 -9.78 -3.76 17.56
C VAL A 74 -8.53 -4.48 17.05
N SER A 75 -8.59 -5.03 15.84
CA SER A 75 -7.46 -5.76 15.23
C SER A 75 -6.21 -4.89 15.09
N VAL A 76 -6.36 -3.67 14.59
CA VAL A 76 -5.26 -2.71 14.45
C VAL A 76 -4.70 -2.30 15.81
N SER A 77 -5.57 -1.92 16.76
CA SER A 77 -5.13 -1.42 18.06
C SER A 77 -4.44 -2.50 18.89
N GLU A 78 -5.00 -3.70 18.97
CA GLU A 78 -4.40 -4.82 19.69
C GLU A 78 -3.03 -5.21 19.11
N PHE A 79 -2.91 -5.24 17.78
CA PHE A 79 -1.65 -5.57 17.11
C PHE A 79 -0.55 -4.53 17.42
N ILE A 80 -0.88 -3.23 17.39
CA ILE A 80 0.07 -2.14 17.74
C ILE A 80 0.43 -2.19 19.22
N LEU A 81 -0.54 -2.46 20.11
CA LEU A 81 -0.33 -2.57 21.56
C LEU A 81 0.50 -3.80 21.96
N GLY A 82 0.74 -4.74 21.03
CA GLY A 82 1.63 -5.87 21.24
C GLY A 82 0.95 -7.23 21.38
N HIS A 83 -0.37 -7.34 21.24
CA HIS A 83 -1.11 -8.61 21.22
C HIS A 83 -0.98 -9.33 19.87
N ARG A 84 0.27 -9.56 19.41
CA ARG A 84 0.54 -10.03 18.04
C ARG A 84 0.30 -11.52 17.85
N ARG A 85 0.43 -12.32 18.91
CA ARG A 85 0.26 -13.77 18.84
C ARG A 85 -1.19 -14.19 18.54
N LYS A 86 -2.14 -13.29 18.76
CA LYS A 86 -3.57 -13.48 18.45
C LYS A 86 -3.83 -13.44 16.94
N TYR A 87 -3.01 -12.75 16.20
CA TYR A 87 -3.17 -12.48 14.78
C TYR A 87 -2.14 -13.25 13.96
N PHE A 88 -2.57 -13.75 12.82
CA PHE A 88 -1.65 -14.21 11.78
C PHE A 88 -0.90 -12.99 11.19
N ASN A 89 0.25 -13.23 10.57
CA ASN A 89 1.05 -12.15 9.99
C ASN A 89 0.23 -11.33 8.95
N PRO A 90 -0.12 -10.06 9.21
CA PRO A 90 -0.95 -9.27 8.31
C PRO A 90 -0.26 -8.97 6.99
N VAL A 91 1.09 -8.93 6.96
CA VAL A 91 1.88 -8.78 5.73
C VAL A 91 1.66 -10.00 4.83
N ALA A 92 1.71 -11.20 5.40
CA ALA A 92 1.47 -12.44 4.66
C ALA A 92 0.05 -12.50 4.08
N ILE A 93 -0.96 -12.09 4.86
CA ILE A 93 -2.35 -12.02 4.37
C ILE A 93 -2.44 -11.06 3.18
N LEU A 94 -1.87 -9.87 3.31
CA LEU A 94 -1.88 -8.87 2.24
C LEU A 94 -1.22 -9.40 0.96
N LEU A 95 -0.04 -10.02 1.08
CA LEU A 95 0.68 -10.58 -0.07
C LEU A 95 -0.08 -11.74 -0.71
N MET A 96 -0.66 -12.65 0.09
CA MET A 96 -1.48 -13.76 -0.43
C MET A 96 -2.71 -13.25 -1.19
N LEU A 97 -3.46 -12.31 -0.63
CA LEU A 97 -4.64 -11.74 -1.28
C LEU A 97 -4.26 -10.95 -2.53
N SER A 98 -3.16 -10.17 -2.49
CA SER A 98 -2.67 -9.41 -3.64
C SER A 98 -2.23 -10.32 -4.78
N THR A 99 -1.55 -11.42 -4.47
CA THR A 99 -1.15 -12.42 -5.46
C THR A 99 -2.37 -13.12 -6.06
N PHE A 100 -3.33 -13.52 -5.21
CA PHE A 100 -4.58 -14.13 -5.66
C PHE A 100 -5.35 -13.19 -6.60
N TYR A 101 -5.51 -11.93 -6.21
CA TYR A 101 -6.15 -10.92 -7.05
C TYR A 101 -5.43 -10.74 -8.38
N ALA A 102 -4.09 -10.62 -8.38
CA ALA A 102 -3.30 -10.42 -9.58
C ALA A 102 -3.42 -11.59 -10.57
N VAL A 103 -3.41 -12.84 -10.05
CA VAL A 103 -3.60 -14.04 -10.88
C VAL A 103 -4.99 -14.07 -11.49
N VAL A 104 -6.04 -13.85 -10.69
CA VAL A 104 -7.43 -13.88 -11.19
C VAL A 104 -7.65 -12.76 -12.19
N PHE A 105 -7.15 -11.53 -11.91
CA PHE A 105 -7.27 -10.40 -12.81
C PHE A 105 -6.56 -10.64 -14.16
N ALA A 106 -5.39 -11.27 -14.15
CA ALA A 106 -4.68 -11.65 -15.37
C ALA A 106 -5.43 -12.72 -16.18
N LEU A 107 -6.10 -13.66 -15.52
CA LEU A 107 -6.90 -14.72 -16.17
C LEU A 107 -8.19 -14.16 -16.80
N VAL A 108 -8.71 -13.08 -16.26
CA VAL A 108 -9.92 -12.40 -16.80
C VAL A 108 -9.67 -11.79 -18.18
N GLY A 109 -8.41 -11.48 -18.54
CA GLY A 109 -8.01 -11.11 -19.89
C GLY A 109 -8.68 -9.86 -20.44
N LYS A 110 -8.93 -8.85 -19.60
CA LYS A 110 -9.53 -7.58 -20.05
C LYS A 110 -8.66 -6.93 -21.10
N GLU A 111 -9.21 -6.61 -22.27
CA GLU A 111 -8.52 -5.82 -23.27
C GLU A 111 -8.16 -4.44 -22.69
N PHE A 112 -6.88 -4.14 -22.72
CA PHE A 112 -6.35 -2.88 -22.22
C PHE A 112 -5.95 -1.99 -23.39
N THR A 113 -6.55 -0.81 -23.47
CA THR A 113 -6.15 0.23 -24.42
C THR A 113 -5.28 1.24 -23.70
N PRO A 114 -3.98 1.31 -24.01
CA PRO A 114 -3.08 2.26 -23.34
C PRO A 114 -3.51 3.70 -23.61
N THR A 115 -3.50 4.52 -22.57
CA THR A 115 -3.81 5.95 -22.64
C THR A 115 -2.57 6.80 -22.86
N ALA A 116 -1.39 6.25 -22.56
CA ALA A 116 -0.11 6.91 -22.82
C ALA A 116 0.25 6.84 -24.30
N ARG A 117 0.37 8.00 -24.95
CA ARG A 117 0.87 8.11 -26.32
C ARG A 117 2.34 8.52 -26.30
N ALA A 118 3.14 7.92 -27.19
CA ALA A 118 4.58 8.20 -27.27
C ALA A 118 4.90 9.65 -27.63
N ASP A 119 4.03 10.29 -28.38
CA ASP A 119 4.09 11.68 -28.85
C ASP A 119 3.62 12.72 -27.83
N SER A 120 3.10 12.28 -26.68
CA SER A 120 2.60 13.19 -25.65
C SER A 120 3.73 13.95 -24.95
N PRO A 121 3.51 15.22 -24.51
CA PRO A 121 4.44 15.94 -23.65
C PRO A 121 4.83 15.10 -22.43
N LEU A 122 6.09 15.17 -22.00
CA LEU A 122 6.66 14.31 -20.96
C LEU A 122 5.78 14.16 -19.73
N PHE A 123 5.21 15.26 -19.25
CA PHE A 123 4.36 15.26 -18.04
C PHE A 123 3.06 14.49 -18.27
N ARG A 124 2.39 14.69 -19.40
CA ARG A 124 1.18 13.97 -19.77
C ARG A 124 1.47 12.49 -19.97
N TRP A 125 2.55 12.16 -20.66
CA TRP A 125 3.00 10.78 -20.85
C TRP A 125 3.25 10.08 -19.52
N LEU A 126 3.91 10.74 -18.57
CA LEU A 126 4.19 10.19 -17.23
C LEU A 126 2.90 9.87 -16.46
N ILE A 127 1.93 10.79 -16.47
CA ILE A 127 0.64 10.59 -15.80
C ILE A 127 -0.14 9.45 -16.44
N CYS A 128 -0.23 9.43 -17.78
CA CYS A 128 -0.92 8.38 -18.51
C CYS A 128 -0.26 7.01 -18.30
N SER A 129 1.08 6.94 -18.36
CA SER A 129 1.82 5.69 -18.11
C SER A 129 1.62 5.17 -16.68
N TYR A 130 1.56 6.08 -15.68
CA TYR A 130 1.23 5.68 -14.33
C TYR A 130 -0.21 5.16 -14.22
N TYR A 131 -1.16 5.83 -14.87
CA TYR A 131 -2.55 5.40 -14.91
C TYR A 131 -2.69 4.01 -15.57
N ASP A 132 -2.02 3.80 -16.69
CA ASP A 132 -1.96 2.53 -17.40
C ASP A 132 -1.39 1.42 -16.51
N TYR A 133 -0.26 1.70 -15.83
CA TYR A 133 0.34 0.78 -14.86
C TYR A 133 -0.60 0.46 -13.70
N ALA A 134 -1.23 1.48 -13.10
CA ALA A 134 -2.12 1.29 -11.96
C ALA A 134 -3.38 0.48 -12.32
N THR A 135 -3.84 0.61 -13.57
CA THR A 135 -4.99 -0.13 -14.09
C THR A 135 -4.64 -1.59 -14.40
N LEU A 136 -3.46 -1.83 -14.99
CA LEU A 136 -2.98 -3.18 -15.31
C LEU A 136 -2.55 -3.97 -14.08
N HIS A 137 -1.98 -3.28 -13.08
CA HIS A 137 -1.39 -3.90 -11.91
C HIS A 137 -1.92 -3.30 -10.59
N PRO A 138 -3.23 -3.34 -10.33
CA PRO A 138 -3.81 -2.63 -9.18
C PRO A 138 -3.28 -3.13 -7.83
N ALA A 139 -3.05 -4.43 -7.68
CA ALA A 139 -2.47 -4.99 -6.46
C ALA A 139 -1.02 -4.54 -6.23
N ALA A 140 -0.21 -4.51 -7.29
CA ALA A 140 1.17 -4.02 -7.23
C ALA A 140 1.21 -2.52 -6.95
N ASN A 141 0.31 -1.74 -7.56
CA ASN A 141 0.17 -0.32 -7.29
C ASN A 141 -0.20 -0.03 -5.83
N MET A 142 -1.12 -0.81 -5.26
CA MET A 142 -1.49 -0.68 -3.85
C MET A 142 -0.29 -0.93 -2.93
N LEU A 143 0.50 -1.97 -3.17
CA LEU A 143 1.72 -2.25 -2.41
C LEU A 143 2.78 -1.15 -2.56
N LEU A 144 2.93 -0.61 -3.77
CA LEU A 144 3.83 0.51 -4.06
C LEU A 144 3.42 1.79 -3.34
N MET A 145 2.10 2.05 -3.21
CA MET A 145 1.57 3.24 -2.53
C MET A 145 1.63 3.16 -1.01
N LEU A 146 1.74 1.96 -0.44
CA LEU A 146 1.71 1.73 1.01
C LEU A 146 2.73 2.56 1.82
N PRO A 147 4.02 2.67 1.44
CA PRO A 147 4.98 3.50 2.16
C PRO A 147 4.61 4.99 2.13
N PHE A 148 4.07 5.50 1.01
CA PHE A 148 3.63 6.89 0.89
C PHE A 148 2.38 7.13 1.74
N TYR A 149 1.48 6.16 1.82
CA TYR A 149 0.31 6.22 2.68
C TYR A 149 0.69 6.25 4.17
N ALA A 150 1.65 5.42 4.58
CA ALA A 150 2.19 5.45 5.94
C ALA A 150 2.83 6.82 6.28
N LEU A 151 3.56 7.42 5.34
CA LEU A 151 4.15 8.74 5.50
C LEU A 151 3.07 9.83 5.60
N ALA A 152 2.04 9.76 4.77
CA ALA A 152 0.90 10.66 4.80
C ALA A 152 0.15 10.58 6.13
N MET A 153 -0.15 9.39 6.61
CA MET A 153 -0.76 9.17 7.93
C MET A 153 0.13 9.76 9.04
N LYS A 154 1.43 9.47 9.04
CA LYS A 154 2.36 10.02 10.03
C LYS A 154 2.35 11.54 10.04
N THR A 155 2.28 12.19 8.88
CA THR A 155 2.23 13.65 8.77
C THR A 155 0.92 14.21 9.30
N VAL A 156 -0.22 13.63 8.92
CA VAL A 156 -1.56 14.07 9.32
C VAL A 156 -1.83 13.88 10.82
N PHE A 157 -1.29 12.80 11.40
CA PHE A 157 -1.52 12.43 12.79
C PHE A 157 -0.36 12.77 13.74
N ARG A 158 0.73 13.37 13.25
CA ARG A 158 1.94 13.72 14.00
C ARG A 158 1.69 14.38 15.36
N ARG A 159 0.66 15.22 15.44
CA ARG A 159 0.32 15.97 16.68
C ARG A 159 -0.65 15.21 17.59
N ARG A 160 -1.09 14.01 17.19
CA ARG A 160 -2.14 13.23 17.89
C ARG A 160 -1.68 11.88 18.39
N SER A 161 -0.54 11.41 17.93
CA SER A 161 -0.01 10.12 18.35
C SER A 161 1.51 10.11 18.24
N ASP A 162 2.15 9.38 19.15
CA ASP A 162 3.60 9.13 19.17
C ASP A 162 3.98 7.86 18.40
N LEU A 163 3.14 7.45 17.45
CA LEU A 163 3.39 6.26 16.64
C LEU A 163 4.60 6.47 15.72
N LYS A 164 5.43 5.43 15.61
CA LYS A 164 6.56 5.41 14.69
C LYS A 164 6.07 5.15 13.25
N TYR A 165 6.89 5.49 12.26
CA TYR A 165 6.57 5.26 10.85
C TYR A 165 6.17 3.80 10.56
N VAL A 166 6.88 2.84 11.14
CA VAL A 166 6.59 1.41 10.95
C VAL A 166 5.21 1.02 11.52
N GLU A 167 4.77 1.65 12.61
CA GLU A 167 3.45 1.43 13.18
C GLU A 167 2.35 1.94 12.23
N TYR A 168 2.57 3.10 11.59
CA TYR A 168 1.67 3.59 10.52
C TYR A 168 1.69 2.67 9.29
N LEU A 169 2.84 2.09 8.94
CA LEU A 169 2.93 1.14 7.84
C LEU A 169 2.06 -0.10 8.13
N TYR A 170 2.09 -0.62 9.35
CA TYR A 170 1.20 -1.73 9.75
C TYR A 170 -0.28 -1.32 9.74
N ILE A 171 -0.63 -0.09 10.16
CA ILE A 171 -2.00 0.41 10.00
C ILE A 171 -2.39 0.37 8.51
N GLY A 172 -1.54 0.86 7.63
CA GLY A 172 -1.74 0.80 6.19
C GLY A 172 -1.94 -0.62 5.68
N ILE A 173 -1.11 -1.59 6.12
CA ILE A 173 -1.25 -3.00 5.76
C ILE A 173 -2.64 -3.55 6.14
N PHE A 174 -3.12 -3.28 7.35
CA PHE A 174 -4.46 -3.70 7.78
C PHE A 174 -5.57 -3.08 6.93
N LEU A 175 -5.44 -1.80 6.59
CA LEU A 175 -6.41 -1.11 5.73
C LEU A 175 -6.37 -1.66 4.29
N SER A 176 -5.18 -1.96 3.78
CA SER A 176 -5.00 -2.55 2.45
C SER A 176 -5.53 -3.98 2.34
N VAL A 177 -5.52 -4.76 3.43
CA VAL A 177 -6.18 -6.08 3.46
C VAL A 177 -7.70 -5.94 3.23
N PHE A 178 -8.33 -4.92 3.79
CA PHE A 178 -9.74 -4.64 3.52
C PHE A 178 -9.96 -4.20 2.07
N GLU A 179 -9.13 -3.29 1.58
CA GLU A 179 -9.20 -2.78 0.21
C GLU A 179 -9.08 -3.90 -0.83
N ILE A 180 -8.04 -4.74 -0.74
CA ILE A 180 -7.85 -5.86 -1.67
C ILE A 180 -8.98 -6.90 -1.59
N THR A 181 -9.58 -7.07 -0.41
CA THR A 181 -10.74 -7.94 -0.25
C THR A 181 -11.94 -7.42 -1.03
N LEU A 182 -12.21 -6.11 -0.95
CA LEU A 182 -13.27 -5.49 -1.76
C LEU A 182 -12.99 -5.62 -3.25
N MET A 183 -11.72 -5.47 -3.68
CA MET A 183 -11.34 -5.67 -5.09
C MET A 183 -11.64 -7.10 -5.55
N ILE A 184 -11.29 -8.11 -4.74
CA ILE A 184 -11.58 -9.52 -5.03
C ILE A 184 -13.09 -9.77 -5.15
N LEU A 185 -13.87 -9.22 -4.22
CA LEU A 185 -15.33 -9.36 -4.23
C LEU A 185 -16.01 -8.64 -5.40
N ALA A 186 -15.39 -7.57 -5.90
CA ALA A 186 -15.89 -6.79 -7.04
C ALA A 186 -15.49 -7.36 -8.40
N LEU A 187 -14.47 -8.23 -8.47
CA LEU A 187 -14.00 -8.85 -9.73
C LEU A 187 -15.11 -9.49 -10.57
N PRO A 188 -16.06 -10.27 -10.01
CA PRO A 188 -17.15 -10.83 -10.82
C PRO A 188 -18.00 -9.77 -11.50
N ALA A 189 -18.23 -8.63 -10.84
CA ALA A 189 -19.00 -7.53 -11.44
C ALA A 189 -18.26 -6.89 -12.63
N GLU A 190 -16.93 -6.82 -12.59
CA GLU A 190 -16.13 -6.34 -13.72
C GLU A 190 -16.22 -7.23 -14.96
N LEU A 191 -16.51 -8.53 -14.77
CA LEU A 191 -16.69 -9.47 -15.89
C LEU A 191 -17.99 -9.24 -16.63
N PHE A 192 -19.07 -8.96 -15.89
CA PHE A 192 -20.42 -8.90 -16.45
C PHE A 192 -20.89 -7.49 -16.80
N ILE A 193 -20.22 -6.45 -16.29
CA ILE A 193 -20.64 -5.05 -16.45
C ILE A 193 -19.53 -4.25 -17.13
N PRO A 194 -19.63 -3.93 -18.43
CA PRO A 194 -18.53 -3.30 -19.19
C PRO A 194 -18.08 -1.93 -18.67
N TRP A 195 -18.99 -1.14 -18.08
CA TRP A 195 -18.68 0.19 -17.53
C TRP A 195 -18.27 0.15 -16.06
N TYR A 196 -18.34 -1.02 -15.41
CA TYR A 196 -17.97 -1.17 -14.01
C TYR A 196 -16.45 -1.23 -13.86
N SER A 197 -15.94 -0.45 -12.92
CA SER A 197 -14.55 -0.55 -12.48
C SER A 197 -14.51 -0.74 -10.97
N SER A 198 -14.00 -1.87 -10.54
CA SER A 198 -13.82 -2.19 -9.12
C SER A 198 -12.97 -1.14 -8.42
N PHE A 199 -11.99 -0.59 -9.12
CA PHE A 199 -11.10 0.45 -8.60
C PHE A 199 -11.87 1.71 -8.15
N TYR A 200 -12.83 2.20 -8.93
CA TYR A 200 -13.59 3.40 -8.55
C TYR A 200 -14.69 3.11 -7.55
N MET A 201 -15.40 1.99 -7.71
CA MET A 201 -16.55 1.66 -6.86
C MET A 201 -16.18 1.34 -5.42
N GLN A 202 -14.97 0.84 -5.18
CA GLN A 202 -14.47 0.57 -3.83
C GLN A 202 -14.00 1.82 -3.06
N MET A 203 -13.75 2.95 -3.75
CA MET A 203 -13.21 4.16 -3.08
C MET A 203 -14.09 4.61 -1.92
N LEU A 204 -15.41 4.63 -2.09
CA LEU A 204 -16.33 5.08 -1.04
C LEU A 204 -16.36 4.11 0.17
N PRO A 205 -16.53 2.79 0.01
CA PRO A 205 -16.45 1.85 1.14
C PRO A 205 -15.10 1.91 1.87
N VAL A 206 -13.99 1.95 1.14
CA VAL A 206 -12.63 2.05 1.72
C VAL A 206 -12.48 3.36 2.49
N PHE A 207 -12.96 4.47 1.95
CA PHE A 207 -12.93 5.77 2.62
C PHE A 207 -13.72 5.76 3.94
N ILE A 208 -14.93 5.19 3.94
CA ILE A 208 -15.79 5.08 5.14
C ILE A 208 -15.10 4.20 6.18
N TYR A 209 -14.60 3.04 5.77
CA TYR A 209 -13.90 2.09 6.64
C TYR A 209 -12.65 2.72 7.28
N THR A 210 -11.81 3.36 6.48
CA THR A 210 -10.60 4.06 6.93
C THR A 210 -10.95 5.20 7.89
N GLY A 211 -11.96 6.00 7.57
CA GLY A 211 -12.45 7.07 8.43
C GLY A 211 -12.96 6.57 9.77
N PHE A 212 -13.65 5.41 9.78
CA PHE A 212 -14.08 4.75 11.01
C PHE A 212 -12.89 4.30 11.87
N VAL A 213 -11.90 3.64 11.26
CA VAL A 213 -10.67 3.19 11.95
C VAL A 213 -9.93 4.40 12.54
N PHE A 214 -9.70 5.45 11.75
CA PHE A 214 -9.01 6.66 12.21
C PHE A 214 -9.77 7.36 13.33
N ARG A 215 -11.11 7.44 13.21
CA ARG A 215 -11.94 8.02 14.26
C ARG A 215 -11.74 7.33 15.60
N LYS A 216 -11.75 6.01 15.61
CA LYS A 216 -11.62 5.20 16.84
C LYS A 216 -10.16 5.19 17.34
N LEU A 217 -9.19 5.00 16.45
CA LEU A 217 -7.77 4.86 16.81
C LEU A 217 -7.19 6.16 17.38
N PHE A 218 -7.58 7.32 16.83
CA PHE A 218 -7.05 8.63 17.23
C PHE A 218 -8.05 9.49 18.01
N GLY A 219 -9.18 8.93 18.49
CA GLY A 219 -10.16 9.64 19.29
C GLY A 219 -10.77 10.87 18.60
N LEU A 220 -11.08 10.79 17.29
CA LEU A 220 -11.52 11.93 16.51
C LEU A 220 -13.04 12.14 16.54
N LYS A 221 -13.47 13.40 16.44
CA LYS A 221 -14.85 13.74 16.08
C LYS A 221 -15.12 13.38 14.61
N LYS A 222 -16.39 13.10 14.23
CA LYS A 222 -16.77 12.69 12.86
C LYS A 222 -16.18 13.60 11.77
N LYS A 223 -16.38 14.92 11.85
CA LYS A 223 -15.84 15.89 10.87
C LYS A 223 -14.31 15.85 10.80
N GLY A 224 -13.63 15.72 11.94
CA GLY A 224 -12.17 15.62 12.00
C GLY A 224 -11.61 14.32 11.42
N ALA A 225 -12.36 13.22 11.53
CA ALA A 225 -11.99 11.94 10.91
C ALA A 225 -12.08 12.04 9.39
N VAL A 226 -13.21 12.53 8.86
CA VAL A 226 -13.41 12.73 7.42
C VAL A 226 -12.31 13.60 6.82
N LEU A 227 -12.05 14.77 7.40
CA LEU A 227 -11.01 15.69 6.89
C LEU A 227 -9.63 15.03 6.88
N ARG A 228 -9.24 14.32 7.96
CA ARG A 228 -7.92 13.67 8.03
C ARG A 228 -7.81 12.47 7.11
N THR A 229 -8.90 11.75 6.88
CA THR A 229 -8.92 10.66 5.89
C THR A 229 -8.72 11.22 4.49
N LEU A 230 -9.40 12.32 4.13
CA LEU A 230 -9.19 13.02 2.85
C LEU A 230 -7.74 13.50 2.72
N LEU A 231 -7.20 14.15 3.77
CA LEU A 231 -5.82 14.63 3.76
C LEU A 231 -4.80 13.49 3.64
N ALA A 232 -4.99 12.37 4.34
CA ALA A 232 -4.08 11.24 4.25
C ALA A 232 -4.11 10.61 2.85
N ASN A 233 -5.30 10.41 2.29
CA ASN A 233 -5.45 9.87 0.94
C ASN A 233 -4.91 10.83 -0.15
N GLY A 234 -5.15 12.14 -0.03
CA GLY A 234 -4.58 13.12 -0.97
C GLY A 234 -3.06 13.24 -0.88
N LEU A 235 -2.55 13.30 0.35
CA LEU A 235 -1.13 13.53 0.60
C LEU A 235 -0.25 12.34 0.17
N GLN A 236 -0.76 11.10 0.18
CA GLN A 236 -0.02 9.95 -0.34
C GLN A 236 0.34 10.11 -1.83
N TYR A 237 -0.59 10.61 -2.66
CA TYR A 237 -0.33 10.86 -4.08
C TYR A 237 0.66 12.00 -4.28
N VAL A 238 0.60 13.03 -3.44
CA VAL A 238 1.59 14.12 -3.46
C VAL A 238 2.99 13.58 -3.16
N TYR A 239 3.14 12.75 -2.14
CA TYR A 239 4.44 12.14 -1.82
C TYR A 239 4.92 11.18 -2.90
N ALA A 240 4.04 10.36 -3.44
CA ALA A 240 4.37 9.45 -4.55
C ALA A 240 4.80 10.24 -5.80
N PHE A 241 4.12 11.35 -6.12
CA PHE A 241 4.47 12.22 -7.23
C PHE A 241 5.88 12.81 -7.07
N PHE A 242 6.19 13.39 -5.90
CA PHE A 242 7.53 13.94 -5.67
C PHE A 242 8.62 12.87 -5.66
N ALA A 243 8.33 11.68 -5.13
CA ALA A 243 9.27 10.57 -5.20
C ALA A 243 9.50 10.10 -6.64
N ALA A 244 8.45 9.99 -7.45
CA ALA A 244 8.57 9.64 -8.87
C ALA A 244 9.35 10.71 -9.66
N LEU A 245 9.09 12.00 -9.39
CA LEU A 245 9.84 13.11 -9.99
C LEU A 245 11.31 13.06 -9.60
N GLY A 246 11.63 12.78 -8.33
CA GLY A 246 13.01 12.62 -7.86
C GLY A 246 13.72 11.45 -8.53
N LEU A 247 13.05 10.29 -8.66
CA LEU A 247 13.61 9.14 -9.37
C LEU A 247 13.82 9.42 -10.88
N LEU A 248 12.88 10.12 -11.50
CA LEU A 248 13.00 10.53 -12.90
C LEU A 248 14.19 11.47 -13.12
N THR A 249 14.33 12.51 -12.28
CA THR A 249 15.46 13.45 -12.39
C THR A 249 16.80 12.75 -12.13
N LEU A 250 16.84 11.82 -11.17
CA LEU A 250 18.03 11.01 -10.91
C LEU A 250 18.38 10.12 -12.10
N SER A 251 17.39 9.42 -12.67
CA SER A 251 17.61 8.54 -13.83
C SER A 251 18.06 9.32 -15.06
N LEU A 252 17.48 10.47 -15.33
CA LEU A 252 17.91 11.37 -16.40
C LEU A 252 19.34 11.91 -16.17
N GLY A 253 19.66 12.25 -14.90
CA GLY A 253 21.01 12.67 -14.52
C GLY A 253 22.06 11.57 -14.75
N ILE A 254 21.75 10.34 -14.33
CA ILE A 254 22.62 9.17 -14.59
C ILE A 254 22.77 8.93 -16.10
N TYR A 255 21.67 8.97 -16.87
CA TYR A 255 21.70 8.79 -18.30
C TYR A 255 22.55 9.85 -19.01
N TYR A 256 22.42 11.12 -18.59
CA TYR A 256 23.27 12.20 -19.08
C TYR A 256 24.77 11.97 -18.81
N LEU A 257 25.11 11.47 -17.60
CA LEU A 257 26.49 11.17 -17.21
C LEU A 257 27.08 9.99 -17.97
N VAL A 258 26.29 8.95 -18.23
CA VAL A 258 26.75 7.71 -18.88
C VAL A 258 26.79 7.85 -20.41
N ALA A 259 25.81 8.53 -21.00
CA ALA A 259 25.67 8.63 -22.45
C ALA A 259 25.34 10.07 -22.93
N PRO A 260 26.20 11.06 -22.68
CA PRO A 260 25.87 12.48 -22.92
C PRO A 260 25.55 12.83 -24.38
N LYS A 261 26.17 12.14 -25.34
CA LYS A 261 25.91 12.36 -26.78
C LYS A 261 24.51 11.89 -27.17
N LYS A 262 24.14 10.67 -26.78
CA LYS A 262 22.82 10.09 -27.05
C LYS A 262 21.71 10.90 -26.38
N PHE A 263 21.90 11.30 -25.11
CA PHE A 263 20.93 12.13 -24.38
C PHE A 263 20.63 13.45 -25.10
N LYS A 264 21.66 14.15 -25.58
CA LYS A 264 21.49 15.40 -26.35
C LYS A 264 20.79 15.18 -27.68
N GLU A 265 21.08 14.07 -28.35
CA GLU A 265 20.48 13.72 -29.63
C GLU A 265 18.98 13.41 -29.48
N GLU A 266 18.60 12.58 -28.50
CA GLU A 266 17.21 12.28 -28.20
C GLU A 266 16.41 13.52 -27.75
N LEU A 267 17.03 14.38 -26.95
CA LEU A 267 16.41 15.64 -26.54
C LEU A 267 16.16 16.58 -27.74
N ASN A 268 17.09 16.65 -28.67
CA ASN A 268 16.97 17.48 -29.88
C ASN A 268 15.92 16.94 -30.86
N ILE A 269 15.80 15.62 -30.99
CA ILE A 269 14.74 14.99 -31.81
C ILE A 269 13.39 15.34 -31.22
N ARG A 270 13.20 15.11 -29.94
CA ARG A 270 11.93 15.36 -29.21
C ARG A 270 11.52 16.84 -29.27
N ASN A 271 12.47 17.76 -29.19
CA ASN A 271 12.19 19.19 -29.31
C ASN A 271 11.80 19.59 -30.74
N ARG A 272 12.32 18.91 -31.77
CA ARG A 272 11.93 19.13 -33.17
C ARG A 272 10.51 18.64 -33.43
N ASP A 273 10.16 17.44 -32.92
CA ASP A 273 8.84 16.86 -33.09
C ASP A 273 7.77 17.72 -32.41
N ALA A 274 8.03 18.19 -31.17
CA ALA A 274 7.13 19.09 -30.47
C ALA A 274 6.90 20.45 -31.15
N ARG A 275 7.93 20.97 -31.89
CA ARG A 275 7.79 22.20 -32.72
C ARG A 275 6.97 21.99 -33.97
N THR A 276 7.11 20.85 -34.62
CA THR A 276 6.34 20.49 -35.83
C THR A 276 4.86 20.34 -35.47
N GLU A 277 4.52 19.67 -34.38
CA GLU A 277 3.14 19.55 -33.93
C GLU A 277 2.50 20.91 -33.58
N GLN A 278 3.23 21.82 -32.97
CA GLN A 278 2.74 23.19 -32.69
C GLN A 278 2.46 23.98 -33.95
N VAL A 279 3.27 23.81 -34.98
CA VAL A 279 3.06 24.50 -36.28
C VAL A 279 1.87 23.91 -37.02
N GLU A 280 1.70 22.59 -37.03
CA GLU A 280 0.56 21.93 -37.68
C GLU A 280 -0.76 22.25 -36.94
N GLY A 281 -0.75 22.29 -35.62
CA GLY A 281 -1.91 22.67 -34.79
C GLY A 281 -2.32 24.14 -35.00
N SER A 282 -1.39 25.06 -35.20
CA SER A 282 -1.69 26.47 -35.49
C SER A 282 -2.23 26.70 -36.92
N GLN A 283 -1.81 25.90 -37.90
CA GLN A 283 -2.33 25.99 -39.28
C GLN A 283 -3.75 25.42 -39.42
N GLN A 284 -4.12 24.42 -38.59
CA GLN A 284 -5.49 23.89 -38.57
C GLN A 284 -6.48 24.82 -37.84
N GLY A 285 -6.00 25.68 -36.95
CA GLY A 285 -6.82 26.66 -36.24
C GLY A 285 -7.14 27.94 -37.01
N GLU A 286 -6.33 28.30 -38.03
CA GLU A 286 -6.57 29.46 -38.89
C GLU A 286 -7.43 29.14 -40.13
N GLY A 287 -7.74 27.87 -40.38
CA GLY A 287 -8.57 27.44 -41.51
C GLY A 287 -10.04 27.11 -41.20
N ALA A 288 -10.49 27.33 -39.96
CA ALA A 288 -11.84 27.13 -39.50
C ALA A 288 -12.51 28.45 -39.09
#